data_3a68e032081a8f651fe0ba4e28ef0835
#
_entry.id   3a68e032081a8f651fe0ba4e28ef0835
#
_cell.length_a   1.000
_cell.length_b   1.000
_cell.length_c   1.000
_cell.angle_alpha   90.00
_cell.angle_beta   90.00
_cell.angle_gamma   90.00
#
_symmetry.space_group_name_H-M   'P 1'
#
loop_
_entity.id
_entity.type
_entity.pdbx_description
1 polymer ?
#
loop_
_entity_poly.entity_id
_entity_poly.type
_entity_poly.pdbx_seq_one_letter_code
_entity_poly.pdbx_strand_id
1 'polypeptide(L)'
;MSNHEEKKQSVALSSVTASLLLTAMKIVVGLMTGSIGILSEAAHSAMDFGAAALTWFAVRISDKPADEKHHYGHTKIESVSALIETGLLILTSIWIIYEAVTRLMSGTAEIEVTWYAIAVIVISILVDISRSTALKKVAKETKSQALEADALHFTSDIVSSAVVLAGLGFVALGIHWADAVAGIAVAVLVGKAAWELGRKTIDVLVDAAPEGLAEQIEEIVMNSPGVIAIHKMRIKPAGPFVFIDLTISVSRTLPQEKVLAICAGVEERLKAEIPDSDITVNARPVVLDSETVTERIHSVGLNHNLHAHNIVTSLAGDKKQITFDVEVDSGLTIREAHDAVSALEKELHREFNGQIDICIHLDPLNNEERHARPIDPGKEAQITAVIRQAAGTISGIHDVHDVNIHVSEHNKLCITLHCSFDDNTVLANAHTLTSRLEGLIYRDIPETSRIIVHAEPVNAED
;
A
#
# COMPACT_ATOMS: atom_id res chain seq x y z
N MET A 1 14.07 -7.88 21.25
CA MET A 1 15.04 -7.41 20.21
C MET A 1 15.10 -8.47 19.12
N SER A 2 15.03 -8.06 17.86
CA SER A 2 15.21 -8.98 16.74
C SER A 2 16.70 -9.40 16.67
N ASN A 3 17.01 -10.56 16.07
CA ASN A 3 18.39 -11.02 15.85
C ASN A 3 19.21 -9.99 15.04
N HIS A 4 18.54 -9.15 14.25
CA HIS A 4 19.15 -8.07 13.46
C HIS A 4 19.57 -6.87 14.34
N GLU A 5 18.76 -6.50 15.32
CA GLU A 5 19.05 -5.39 16.24
C GLU A 5 20.25 -5.71 17.12
N GLU A 6 20.30 -6.94 17.68
CA GLU A 6 21.43 -7.40 18.50
C GLU A 6 22.74 -7.42 17.71
N LYS A 7 22.71 -7.86 16.43
CA LYS A 7 23.88 -7.85 15.57
C LYS A 7 24.37 -6.43 15.28
N LYS A 8 23.48 -5.48 14.94
CA LYS A 8 23.84 -4.08 14.71
C LYS A 8 24.52 -3.47 15.93
N GLN A 9 23.89 -3.58 17.09
CA GLN A 9 24.42 -3.00 18.33
C GLN A 9 25.74 -3.64 18.77
N SER A 10 25.88 -4.97 18.61
CA SER A 10 27.12 -5.68 18.93
C SER A 10 28.29 -5.23 18.07
N VAL A 11 28.09 -5.11 16.74
CA VAL A 11 29.15 -4.70 15.81
C VAL A 11 29.50 -3.21 16.02
N ALA A 12 28.52 -2.32 16.21
CA ALA A 12 28.77 -0.93 16.51
C ALA A 12 29.54 -0.77 17.85
N LEU A 13 29.16 -1.51 18.90
CA LEU A 13 29.87 -1.49 20.17
C LEU A 13 31.30 -2.02 20.04
N SER A 14 31.52 -3.06 19.26
CA SER A 14 32.87 -3.59 18.98
C SER A 14 33.74 -2.56 18.26
N SER A 15 33.13 -1.76 17.35
CA SER A 15 33.82 -0.65 16.68
C SER A 15 34.26 0.43 17.66
N VAL A 16 33.36 0.86 18.55
CA VAL A 16 33.67 1.83 19.61
C VAL A 16 34.79 1.36 20.51
N THR A 17 34.73 0.10 20.98
CA THR A 17 35.76 -0.45 21.89
C THR A 17 37.11 -0.57 21.21
N ALA A 18 37.16 -0.97 19.93
CA ALA A 18 38.41 -1.01 19.18
C ALA A 18 39.00 0.38 18.95
N SER A 19 38.17 1.40 18.62
CA SER A 19 38.63 2.80 18.50
C SER A 19 39.19 3.34 19.80
N LEU A 20 38.51 3.05 20.93
CA LEU A 20 38.98 3.49 22.25
C LEU A 20 40.32 2.87 22.59
N LEU A 21 40.52 1.57 22.35
CA LEU A 21 41.79 0.88 22.62
C LEU A 21 42.91 1.37 21.74
N LEU A 22 42.66 1.60 20.43
CA LEU A 22 43.65 2.17 19.51
C LEU A 22 44.05 3.60 19.93
N THR A 23 43.07 4.43 20.26
CA THR A 23 43.32 5.80 20.73
C THR A 23 44.19 5.81 22.02
N ALA A 24 43.80 5.00 22.99
CA ALA A 24 44.54 4.87 24.25
C ALA A 24 45.97 4.38 24.00
N MET A 25 46.15 3.37 23.13
CA MET A 25 47.49 2.85 22.79
C MET A 25 48.33 3.95 22.14
N LYS A 26 47.79 4.71 21.17
CA LYS A 26 48.53 5.80 20.49
C LYS A 26 48.89 6.94 21.47
N ILE A 27 48.00 7.30 22.41
CA ILE A 27 48.27 8.30 23.44
C ILE A 27 49.43 7.84 24.32
N VAL A 28 49.36 6.60 24.82
CA VAL A 28 50.42 6.05 25.73
C VAL A 28 51.79 6.03 25.01
N VAL A 29 51.81 5.48 23.78
CA VAL A 29 53.09 5.44 23.01
C VAL A 29 53.58 6.84 22.66
N GLY A 30 52.70 7.75 22.27
CA GLY A 30 53.05 9.14 21.96
C GLY A 30 53.67 9.90 23.14
N LEU A 31 53.07 9.73 24.33
CA LEU A 31 53.59 10.30 25.59
C LEU A 31 54.92 9.68 26.01
N MET A 32 55.07 8.36 25.89
CA MET A 32 56.32 7.64 26.27
C MET A 32 57.49 7.99 25.32
N THR A 33 57.22 8.20 24.03
CA THR A 33 58.24 8.48 23.01
C THR A 33 58.50 9.97 22.84
N GLY A 34 57.57 10.84 23.31
CA GLY A 34 57.63 12.28 23.04
C GLY A 34 57.37 12.65 21.57
N SER A 35 56.92 11.70 20.73
CA SER A 35 56.70 11.89 19.31
C SER A 35 55.45 12.71 19.03
N ILE A 36 55.64 13.92 18.47
CA ILE A 36 54.52 14.78 18.04
C ILE A 36 53.70 14.10 16.94
N GLY A 37 54.33 13.33 16.06
CA GLY A 37 53.64 12.59 15.00
C GLY A 37 52.64 11.53 15.56
N ILE A 38 53.09 10.75 16.58
CA ILE A 38 52.18 9.75 17.22
C ILE A 38 51.08 10.44 18.03
N LEU A 39 51.37 11.60 18.66
CA LEU A 39 50.35 12.38 19.36
C LEU A 39 49.32 12.98 18.38
N SER A 40 49.75 13.41 17.19
CA SER A 40 48.84 13.83 16.13
C SER A 40 47.92 12.68 15.64
N GLU A 41 48.51 11.50 15.45
CA GLU A 41 47.76 10.27 15.12
C GLU A 41 46.79 9.87 16.25
N ALA A 42 47.14 10.05 17.50
CA ALA A 42 46.28 9.85 18.65
C ALA A 42 45.09 10.81 18.66
N ALA A 43 45.29 12.07 18.29
CA ALA A 43 44.24 13.08 18.16
C ALA A 43 43.26 12.70 17.02
N HIS A 44 43.79 12.21 15.88
CA HIS A 44 42.96 11.70 14.79
C HIS A 44 42.11 10.49 15.24
N SER A 45 42.73 9.50 15.87
CA SER A 45 42.02 8.35 16.42
C SER A 45 40.98 8.67 17.52
N ALA A 46 41.16 9.82 18.22
CA ALA A 46 40.12 10.29 19.16
C ALA A 46 38.88 10.83 18.41
N MET A 47 39.05 11.43 17.22
CA MET A 47 37.95 11.83 16.35
C MET A 47 37.23 10.59 15.80
N ASP A 48 37.96 9.55 15.41
CA ASP A 48 37.39 8.25 14.93
C ASP A 48 36.58 7.55 16.01
N PHE A 49 37.08 7.62 17.27
CA PHE A 49 36.33 7.14 18.42
C PHE A 49 35.02 7.93 18.61
N GLY A 50 35.05 9.25 18.42
CA GLY A 50 33.86 10.10 18.46
C GLY A 50 32.83 9.74 17.38
N ALA A 51 33.29 9.48 16.16
CA ALA A 51 32.44 9.03 15.04
C ALA A 51 31.81 7.67 15.32
N ALA A 52 32.61 6.67 15.72
CA ALA A 52 32.11 5.33 16.09
C ALA A 52 31.12 5.38 17.27
N ALA A 53 31.35 6.25 18.25
CA ALA A 53 30.42 6.46 19.37
C ALA A 53 29.09 7.06 18.90
N LEU A 54 29.13 8.01 17.96
CA LEU A 54 27.94 8.60 17.33
C LEU A 54 27.13 7.52 16.62
N THR A 55 27.77 6.70 15.78
CA THR A 55 27.14 5.57 15.08
C THR A 55 26.50 4.59 16.06
N TRP A 56 27.20 4.17 17.10
CA TRP A 56 26.66 3.27 18.11
C TRP A 56 25.41 3.86 18.81
N PHE A 57 25.45 5.14 19.14
CA PHE A 57 24.35 5.84 19.78
C PHE A 57 23.14 5.96 18.84
N ALA A 58 23.38 6.28 17.56
CA ALA A 58 22.37 6.37 16.52
C ALA A 58 21.68 5.00 16.31
N VAL A 59 22.46 3.93 16.15
CA VAL A 59 21.91 2.55 16.01
C VAL A 59 21.08 2.18 17.21
N ARG A 60 21.54 2.48 18.44
CA ARG A 60 20.79 2.16 19.66
C ARG A 60 19.47 2.92 19.78
N ILE A 61 19.39 4.16 19.28
CA ILE A 61 18.15 4.94 19.31
C ILE A 61 17.24 4.54 18.16
N SER A 62 17.78 4.26 16.99
CA SER A 62 17.00 3.90 15.80
C SER A 62 16.22 2.60 15.97
N ASP A 63 16.71 1.68 16.79
CA ASP A 63 16.04 0.41 17.11
C ASP A 63 14.84 0.56 18.08
N LYS A 64 14.56 1.79 18.58
CA LYS A 64 13.38 2.01 19.41
C LYS A 64 12.11 1.96 18.54
N PRO A 65 11.06 1.27 19.03
CA PRO A 65 9.79 1.21 18.33
C PRO A 65 9.12 2.60 18.21
N ALA A 66 8.06 2.67 17.44
CA ALA A 66 7.21 3.84 17.38
C ALA A 66 6.69 4.24 18.75
N ASP A 67 6.60 5.55 19.01
CA ASP A 67 6.09 6.14 20.24
C ASP A 67 5.06 7.25 19.91
N GLU A 68 4.50 7.91 20.94
CA GLU A 68 3.47 8.97 20.78
C GLU A 68 3.94 10.17 19.93
N LYS A 69 5.24 10.40 19.79
CA LYS A 69 5.81 11.51 18.99
C LYS A 69 6.34 11.04 17.64
N HIS A 70 6.79 9.79 17.54
CA HIS A 70 7.43 9.23 16.36
C HIS A 70 6.66 8.00 15.88
N HIS A 71 5.52 8.23 15.23
CA HIS A 71 4.60 7.16 14.77
C HIS A 71 5.22 6.19 13.77
N TYR A 72 6.27 6.60 13.05
CA TYR A 72 7.02 5.75 12.10
C TYR A 72 8.31 5.17 12.69
N GLY A 73 8.49 5.26 14.03
CA GLY A 73 9.71 4.82 14.71
C GLY A 73 10.86 5.82 14.56
N HIS A 74 12.07 5.38 14.94
CA HIS A 74 13.25 6.23 15.06
C HIS A 74 14.33 5.93 14.01
N THR A 75 14.05 5.12 13.00
CA THR A 75 15.02 4.60 12.03
C THR A 75 15.79 5.70 11.27
N LYS A 76 15.20 6.87 11.04
CA LYS A 76 15.86 8.01 10.38
C LYS A 76 17.03 8.61 11.17
N ILE A 77 17.18 8.27 12.45
CA ILE A 77 18.33 8.71 13.26
C ILE A 77 19.63 8.10 12.71
N GLU A 78 19.59 6.86 12.18
CA GLU A 78 20.74 6.30 11.48
C GLU A 78 21.14 7.12 10.23
N SER A 79 20.14 7.59 9.47
CA SER A 79 20.40 8.43 8.30
C SER A 79 21.02 9.79 8.68
N VAL A 80 20.59 10.37 9.81
CA VAL A 80 21.21 11.61 10.32
C VAL A 80 22.67 11.36 10.73
N SER A 81 22.97 10.27 11.43
CA SER A 81 24.35 9.90 11.79
C SER A 81 25.20 9.69 10.54
N ALA A 82 24.72 8.92 9.57
CA ALA A 82 25.40 8.67 8.31
C ALA A 82 25.68 9.97 7.53
N LEU A 83 24.74 10.93 7.55
CA LEU A 83 24.94 12.24 6.90
C LEU A 83 26.03 13.05 7.61
N ILE A 84 26.09 13.03 8.94
CA ILE A 84 27.16 13.70 9.70
C ILE A 84 28.51 13.07 9.35
N GLU A 85 28.62 11.74 9.36
CA GLU A 85 29.87 11.03 9.05
C GLU A 85 30.33 11.27 7.62
N THR A 86 29.42 11.21 6.63
CA THR A 86 29.77 11.54 5.24
C THR A 86 30.20 12.99 5.05
N GLY A 87 29.59 13.90 5.80
CA GLY A 87 30.01 15.31 5.86
C GLY A 87 31.43 15.45 6.41
N LEU A 88 31.77 14.74 7.49
CA LEU A 88 33.13 14.71 8.04
C LEU A 88 34.13 14.13 7.05
N LEU A 89 33.79 13.03 6.34
CA LEU A 89 34.67 12.46 5.29
C LEU A 89 34.92 13.44 4.13
N ILE A 90 33.91 14.18 3.70
CA ILE A 90 34.11 15.22 2.67
C ILE A 90 35.03 16.32 3.17
N LEU A 91 34.82 16.81 4.39
CA LEU A 91 35.66 17.84 5.00
C LEU A 91 37.12 17.37 5.15
N THR A 92 37.33 16.14 5.61
CA THR A 92 38.69 15.57 5.72
C THR A 92 39.33 15.36 4.36
N SER A 93 38.57 14.94 3.33
CA SER A 93 39.06 14.83 1.96
C SER A 93 39.52 16.20 1.41
N ILE A 94 38.73 17.24 1.63
CA ILE A 94 39.12 18.64 1.24
C ILE A 94 40.36 19.07 1.98
N TRP A 95 40.47 18.81 3.27
CA TRP A 95 41.61 19.11 4.09
C TRP A 95 42.88 18.40 3.58
N ILE A 96 42.81 17.10 3.28
CA ILE A 96 43.94 16.32 2.74
C ILE A 96 44.41 16.91 1.40
N ILE A 97 43.50 17.27 0.51
CA ILE A 97 43.84 17.91 -0.78
C ILE A 97 44.56 19.23 -0.54
N TYR A 98 44.03 20.08 0.35
CA TYR A 98 44.65 21.38 0.68
C TYR A 98 46.06 21.18 1.22
N GLU A 99 46.27 20.29 2.17
CA GLU A 99 47.56 19.99 2.78
C GLU A 99 48.55 19.42 1.74
N ALA A 100 48.11 18.47 0.91
CA ALA A 100 48.95 17.89 -0.14
C ALA A 100 49.40 18.93 -1.18
N VAL A 101 48.50 19.81 -1.61
CA VAL A 101 48.84 20.92 -2.52
C VAL A 101 49.84 21.91 -1.88
N THR A 102 49.63 22.24 -0.61
CA THR A 102 50.53 23.15 0.13
C THR A 102 51.94 22.54 0.26
N ARG A 103 52.06 21.24 0.55
CA ARG A 103 53.32 20.50 0.59
C ARG A 103 54.02 20.47 -0.77
N LEU A 104 53.27 20.25 -1.85
CA LEU A 104 53.84 20.32 -3.21
C LEU A 104 54.38 21.66 -3.57
N MET A 105 53.76 22.77 -3.10
CA MET A 105 54.18 24.12 -3.40
C MET A 105 55.36 24.58 -2.51
N SER A 106 55.42 24.13 -1.26
CA SER A 106 56.48 24.58 -0.30
C SER A 106 57.76 23.76 -0.36
N GLY A 107 57.72 22.59 -0.96
CA GLY A 107 58.92 21.73 -1.11
C GLY A 107 59.48 21.17 0.21
N THR A 108 58.79 21.36 1.32
CA THR A 108 59.20 20.92 2.66
C THR A 108 58.52 19.64 3.08
N ALA A 109 59.20 18.53 3.00
CA ALA A 109 58.81 17.27 3.60
C ALA A 109 59.99 16.65 4.36
N GLU A 110 60.28 17.15 5.58
CA GLU A 110 61.08 16.39 6.52
C GLU A 110 60.17 15.36 7.22
N ILE A 111 60.13 14.14 6.68
CA ILE A 111 59.41 13.03 7.31
C ILE A 111 60.43 12.20 8.07
N GLU A 112 60.45 12.28 9.40
CA GLU A 112 61.23 11.36 10.23
C GLU A 112 60.57 9.99 10.27
N VAL A 113 61.07 9.06 9.49
CA VAL A 113 60.58 7.68 9.44
C VAL A 113 61.15 6.87 10.61
N THR A 114 60.36 6.65 11.64
CA THR A 114 60.72 5.82 12.78
C THR A 114 60.06 4.45 12.70
N TRP A 115 60.76 3.37 13.09
CA TRP A 115 60.23 2.01 13.00
C TRP A 115 58.94 1.81 13.82
N TYR A 116 58.79 2.48 14.95
CA TYR A 116 57.60 2.42 15.79
C TYR A 116 56.40 3.15 15.14
N ALA A 117 56.62 4.19 14.37
CA ALA A 117 55.54 4.85 13.60
C ALA A 117 54.99 3.89 12.54
N ILE A 118 55.87 3.18 11.82
CA ILE A 118 55.47 2.14 10.83
C ILE A 118 54.67 1.03 11.54
N ALA A 119 55.12 0.55 12.70
CA ALA A 119 54.42 -0.50 13.45
C ALA A 119 53.01 -0.06 13.90
N VAL A 120 52.85 1.18 14.35
CA VAL A 120 51.55 1.75 14.73
C VAL A 120 50.62 1.81 13.51
N ILE A 121 51.10 2.28 12.35
CA ILE A 121 50.29 2.35 11.12
C ILE A 121 49.85 0.94 10.67
N VAL A 122 50.76 -0.06 10.69
CA VAL A 122 50.42 -1.43 10.28
C VAL A 122 49.39 -2.05 11.23
N ILE A 123 49.52 -1.83 12.55
CA ILE A 123 48.55 -2.32 13.53
C ILE A 123 47.17 -1.67 13.28
N SER A 124 47.14 -0.33 13.07
CA SER A 124 45.90 0.38 12.76
C SER A 124 45.21 -0.19 11.50
N ILE A 125 45.97 -0.36 10.40
CA ILE A 125 45.42 -0.97 9.16
C ILE A 125 44.78 -2.33 9.42
N LEU A 126 45.43 -3.23 10.17
CA LEU A 126 44.92 -4.57 10.46
C LEU A 126 43.62 -4.52 11.28
N VAL A 127 43.55 -3.65 12.26
CA VAL A 127 42.35 -3.44 13.08
C VAL A 127 41.24 -2.85 12.22
N ASP A 128 41.51 -1.82 11.40
CA ASP A 128 40.53 -1.17 10.56
C ASP A 128 40.00 -2.08 9.45
N ILE A 129 40.81 -2.99 8.88
CA ILE A 129 40.36 -4.03 7.94
C ILE A 129 39.34 -4.93 8.63
N SER A 130 39.63 -5.39 9.84
CA SER A 130 38.72 -6.25 10.61
C SER A 130 37.39 -5.56 10.87
N ARG A 131 37.43 -4.30 11.32
CA ARG A 131 36.27 -3.45 11.64
C ARG A 131 35.43 -3.15 10.39
N SER A 132 36.07 -2.60 9.37
CA SER A 132 35.37 -2.26 8.10
C SER A 132 34.68 -3.48 7.49
N THR A 133 35.32 -4.65 7.53
CA THR A 133 34.72 -5.89 7.00
C THR A 133 33.50 -6.32 7.82
N ALA A 134 33.59 -6.29 9.15
CA ALA A 134 32.49 -6.63 10.03
C ALA A 134 31.30 -5.66 9.88
N LEU A 135 31.58 -4.35 9.87
CA LEU A 135 30.59 -3.30 9.68
C LEU A 135 29.88 -3.42 8.33
N LYS A 136 30.64 -3.58 7.22
CA LYS A 136 30.09 -3.75 5.87
C LYS A 136 29.14 -4.95 5.76
N LYS A 137 29.52 -6.08 6.37
CA LYS A 137 28.69 -7.28 6.38
C LYS A 137 27.36 -7.01 7.07
N VAL A 138 27.37 -6.46 8.29
CA VAL A 138 26.15 -6.22 9.06
C VAL A 138 25.34 -5.06 8.46
N ALA A 139 25.97 -4.00 7.94
CA ALA A 139 25.31 -2.92 7.24
C ALA A 139 24.48 -3.43 6.05
N LYS A 140 25.05 -4.36 5.25
CA LYS A 140 24.36 -4.99 4.11
C LYS A 140 23.20 -5.88 4.55
N GLU A 141 23.39 -6.68 5.61
CA GLU A 141 22.35 -7.58 6.14
C GLU A 141 21.18 -6.81 6.74
N THR A 142 21.44 -5.66 7.37
CA THR A 142 20.44 -4.88 8.11
C THR A 142 19.99 -3.60 7.41
N LYS A 143 20.54 -3.30 6.24
CA LYS A 143 20.32 -2.04 5.47
C LYS A 143 20.59 -0.78 6.32
N SER A 144 21.49 -0.87 7.29
CA SER A 144 21.83 0.22 8.20
C SER A 144 22.77 1.23 7.54
N GLN A 145 22.29 2.47 7.36
CA GLN A 145 23.06 3.55 6.77
C GLN A 145 24.18 4.06 7.69
N ALA A 146 23.95 4.06 9.00
CA ALA A 146 24.98 4.45 9.98
C ALA A 146 26.17 3.49 9.94
N LEU A 147 25.93 2.16 9.92
CA LEU A 147 27.01 1.20 9.78
C LEU A 147 27.71 1.24 8.43
N GLU A 148 26.99 1.59 7.34
CA GLU A 148 27.56 1.78 6.01
C GLU A 148 28.53 2.97 5.99
N ALA A 149 28.17 4.08 6.65
CA ALA A 149 29.01 5.28 6.78
C ALA A 149 30.26 5.01 7.63
N ASP A 150 30.11 4.38 8.81
CA ASP A 150 31.22 3.99 9.70
C ASP A 150 32.19 3.03 8.97
N ALA A 151 31.65 2.07 8.20
CA ALA A 151 32.48 1.16 7.39
C ALA A 151 33.24 1.89 6.26
N LEU A 152 32.65 2.93 5.65
CA LEU A 152 33.29 3.75 4.63
C LEU A 152 34.41 4.59 5.27
N HIS A 153 34.19 5.14 6.45
CA HIS A 153 35.18 5.88 7.22
C HIS A 153 36.44 5.04 7.43
N PHE A 154 36.32 3.82 8.02
CA PHE A 154 37.48 2.95 8.22
C PHE A 154 38.11 2.43 6.92
N THR A 155 37.31 2.28 5.84
CA THR A 155 37.88 1.97 4.53
C THR A 155 38.75 3.10 4.00
N SER A 156 38.34 4.34 4.24
CA SER A 156 39.12 5.54 3.91
C SER A 156 40.46 5.58 4.67
N ASP A 157 40.42 5.25 5.95
CA ASP A 157 41.62 5.23 6.81
C ASP A 157 42.59 4.14 6.38
N ILE A 158 42.10 2.94 6.01
CA ILE A 158 42.94 1.88 5.44
C ILE A 158 43.66 2.36 4.18
N VAL A 159 42.89 2.94 3.25
CA VAL A 159 43.47 3.40 1.96
C VAL A 159 44.46 4.54 2.18
N SER A 160 44.11 5.52 3.03
CA SER A 160 45.02 6.65 3.38
C SER A 160 46.29 6.13 4.02
N SER A 161 46.21 5.24 5.01
CA SER A 161 47.36 4.66 5.70
C SER A 161 48.22 3.80 4.76
N ALA A 162 47.62 3.05 3.82
CA ALA A 162 48.36 2.29 2.83
C ALA A 162 49.14 3.21 1.86
N VAL A 163 48.53 4.34 1.48
CA VAL A 163 49.15 5.34 0.62
C VAL A 163 50.30 6.04 1.36
N VAL A 164 50.14 6.36 2.62
CA VAL A 164 51.23 6.92 3.45
C VAL A 164 52.43 5.95 3.52
N LEU A 165 52.19 4.64 3.75
CA LEU A 165 53.23 3.62 3.74
C LEU A 165 53.94 3.52 2.37
N ALA A 166 53.19 3.57 1.26
CA ALA A 166 53.72 3.54 -0.09
C ALA A 166 54.53 4.85 -0.36
N GLY A 167 54.00 6.00 0.05
CA GLY A 167 54.67 7.32 -0.02
C GLY A 167 56.02 7.32 0.69
N LEU A 168 56.08 6.79 1.92
CA LEU A 168 57.34 6.62 2.64
C LEU A 168 58.35 5.77 1.85
N GLY A 169 57.88 4.71 1.17
CA GLY A 169 58.74 3.92 0.28
C GLY A 169 59.27 4.72 -0.93
N PHE A 170 58.42 5.55 -1.56
CA PHE A 170 58.87 6.41 -2.69
C PHE A 170 59.82 7.53 -2.24
N VAL A 171 59.57 8.11 -1.06
CA VAL A 171 60.49 9.10 -0.48
C VAL A 171 61.87 8.49 -0.24
N ALA A 172 61.93 7.23 0.29
CA ALA A 172 63.19 6.51 0.45
C ALA A 172 63.91 6.25 -0.88
N LEU A 173 63.18 6.23 -2.01
CA LEU A 173 63.72 6.14 -3.38
C LEU A 173 64.06 7.51 -4.00
N GLY A 174 63.88 8.60 -3.26
CA GLY A 174 64.17 9.97 -3.72
C GLY A 174 63.02 10.66 -4.48
N ILE A 175 61.80 10.07 -4.49
CA ILE A 175 60.64 10.61 -5.22
C ILE A 175 59.71 11.30 -4.23
N HIS A 176 60.02 12.51 -3.79
CA HIS A 176 59.32 13.25 -2.72
C HIS A 176 57.91 13.72 -3.08
N TRP A 177 57.62 13.96 -4.36
CA TRP A 177 56.31 14.42 -4.80
C TRP A 177 55.24 13.31 -4.85
N ALA A 178 55.68 12.04 -4.87
CA ALA A 178 54.78 10.88 -5.05
C ALA A 178 53.75 10.75 -3.90
N ASP A 179 54.16 11.01 -2.66
CA ASP A 179 53.31 10.98 -1.47
C ASP A 179 52.11 11.96 -1.60
N ALA A 180 52.40 13.22 -1.94
CA ALA A 180 51.37 14.25 -2.07
C ALA A 180 50.36 13.95 -3.22
N VAL A 181 50.85 13.47 -4.37
CA VAL A 181 49.99 13.10 -5.51
C VAL A 181 49.12 11.90 -5.17
N ALA A 182 49.65 10.90 -4.50
CA ALA A 182 48.92 9.77 -4.06
C ALA A 182 47.86 10.13 -3.01
N GLY A 183 48.19 11.02 -2.06
CA GLY A 183 47.24 11.58 -1.08
C GLY A 183 46.05 12.30 -1.75
N ILE A 184 46.34 13.13 -2.78
CA ILE A 184 45.25 13.79 -3.54
C ILE A 184 44.38 12.76 -4.24
N ALA A 185 44.95 11.73 -4.89
CA ALA A 185 44.19 10.71 -5.59
C ALA A 185 43.23 9.95 -4.63
N VAL A 186 43.72 9.59 -3.44
CA VAL A 186 42.89 8.92 -2.41
C VAL A 186 41.82 9.88 -1.90
N ALA A 187 42.14 11.12 -1.58
CA ALA A 187 41.17 12.07 -1.09
C ALA A 187 40.03 12.32 -2.10
N VAL A 188 40.32 12.33 -3.41
CA VAL A 188 39.31 12.44 -4.47
C VAL A 188 38.43 11.19 -4.51
N LEU A 189 39.01 9.99 -4.40
CA LEU A 189 38.23 8.72 -4.41
C LEU A 189 37.35 8.64 -3.17
N VAL A 190 37.86 8.94 -1.99
CA VAL A 190 37.08 8.92 -0.73
C VAL A 190 35.99 10.00 -0.76
N GLY A 191 36.33 11.22 -1.21
CA GLY A 191 35.35 12.31 -1.35
C GLY A 191 34.20 11.94 -2.30
N LYS A 192 34.49 11.25 -3.40
CA LYS A 192 33.48 10.74 -4.32
C LYS A 192 32.58 9.71 -3.65
N ALA A 193 33.15 8.73 -2.97
CA ALA A 193 32.37 7.68 -2.27
C ALA A 193 31.51 8.28 -1.14
N ALA A 194 32.05 9.24 -0.37
CA ALA A 194 31.30 9.95 0.65
C ALA A 194 30.15 10.79 0.04
N TRP A 195 30.36 11.42 -1.10
CA TRP A 195 29.31 12.15 -1.82
C TRP A 195 28.18 11.22 -2.28
N GLU A 196 28.49 10.06 -2.85
CA GLU A 196 27.50 9.06 -3.30
C GLU A 196 26.68 8.55 -2.11
N LEU A 197 27.33 8.22 -0.98
CA LEU A 197 26.63 7.78 0.23
C LEU A 197 25.80 8.90 0.85
N GLY A 198 26.34 10.12 0.93
CA GLY A 198 25.63 11.28 1.45
C GLY A 198 24.36 11.59 0.65
N ARG A 199 24.46 11.54 -0.69
CA ARG A 199 23.30 11.72 -1.57
C ARG A 199 22.23 10.65 -1.32
N LYS A 200 22.61 9.38 -1.28
CA LYS A 200 21.70 8.26 -0.96
C LYS A 200 21.03 8.44 0.40
N THR A 201 21.79 8.94 1.39
CA THR A 201 21.27 9.21 2.74
C THR A 201 20.27 10.36 2.76
N ILE A 202 20.54 11.43 1.98
CA ILE A 202 19.60 12.55 1.80
C ILE A 202 18.31 12.03 1.15
N ASP A 203 18.40 11.22 0.09
CA ASP A 203 17.25 10.66 -0.60
C ASP A 203 16.34 9.90 0.39
N VAL A 204 16.90 9.08 1.28
CA VAL A 204 16.14 8.40 2.35
C VAL A 204 15.53 9.38 3.36
N LEU A 205 16.25 10.45 3.72
CA LEU A 205 15.73 11.48 4.65
C LEU A 205 14.52 12.24 4.08
N VAL A 206 14.50 12.46 2.76
CA VAL A 206 13.39 13.13 2.06
C VAL A 206 12.34 12.16 1.51
N ASP A 207 12.33 10.92 2.02
CA ASP A 207 11.35 9.89 1.67
C ASP A 207 11.36 9.47 0.18
N ALA A 208 12.52 9.52 -0.50
CA ALA A 208 12.63 8.98 -1.85
C ALA A 208 12.41 7.46 -1.84
N ALA A 209 11.56 6.98 -2.77
CA ALA A 209 11.31 5.55 -2.92
C ALA A 209 12.57 4.81 -3.41
N PRO A 210 12.81 3.57 -2.94
CA PRO A 210 13.87 2.73 -3.50
C PRO A 210 13.66 2.49 -5.01
N GLU A 211 14.77 2.47 -5.77
CA GLU A 211 14.74 2.25 -7.22
C GLU A 211 14.04 0.93 -7.57
N GLY A 212 13.13 0.96 -8.55
CA GLY A 212 12.39 -0.19 -9.06
C GLY A 212 11.24 -0.68 -8.17
N LEU A 213 11.11 -0.18 -6.94
CA LEU A 213 10.06 -0.64 -6.02
C LEU A 213 8.67 -0.14 -6.43
N ALA A 214 8.58 1.08 -6.96
CA ALA A 214 7.31 1.64 -7.41
C ALA A 214 6.73 0.85 -8.59
N GLU A 215 7.57 0.51 -9.57
CA GLU A 215 7.22 -0.30 -10.73
C GLU A 215 6.79 -1.73 -10.32
N GLN A 216 7.50 -2.33 -9.37
CA GLN A 216 7.14 -3.65 -8.83
C GLN A 216 5.77 -3.62 -8.15
N ILE A 217 5.49 -2.61 -7.32
CA ILE A 217 4.20 -2.44 -6.66
C ILE A 217 3.09 -2.24 -7.69
N GLU A 218 3.32 -1.39 -8.69
CA GLU A 218 2.36 -1.13 -9.76
C GLU A 218 2.00 -2.42 -10.52
N GLU A 219 2.99 -3.23 -10.87
CA GLU A 219 2.77 -4.50 -11.55
C GLU A 219 1.91 -5.47 -10.72
N ILE A 220 2.22 -5.64 -9.43
CA ILE A 220 1.47 -6.51 -8.52
C ILE A 220 0.02 -6.05 -8.37
N VAL A 221 -0.17 -4.74 -8.15
CA VAL A 221 -1.49 -4.15 -7.91
C VAL A 221 -2.36 -4.20 -9.15
N MET A 222 -1.83 -3.84 -10.33
CA MET A 222 -2.60 -3.87 -11.59
C MET A 222 -2.96 -5.30 -12.03
N ASN A 223 -2.20 -6.31 -11.64
CA ASN A 223 -2.52 -7.72 -11.86
C ASN A 223 -3.45 -8.32 -10.78
N SER A 224 -3.94 -7.51 -9.83
CA SER A 224 -4.84 -7.96 -8.78
C SER A 224 -6.31 -7.90 -9.25
N PRO A 225 -7.10 -8.98 -9.05
CA PRO A 225 -8.49 -9.03 -9.50
C PRO A 225 -9.33 -7.92 -8.85
N GLY A 226 -10.14 -7.24 -9.66
CA GLY A 226 -11.05 -6.19 -9.19
C GLY A 226 -10.43 -4.80 -9.07
N VAL A 227 -9.12 -4.66 -9.25
CA VAL A 227 -8.45 -3.37 -9.35
C VAL A 227 -8.58 -2.82 -10.77
N ILE A 228 -9.01 -1.57 -10.88
CA ILE A 228 -9.18 -0.87 -12.16
C ILE A 228 -7.97 -0.01 -12.48
N ALA A 229 -7.50 0.72 -11.48
CA ALA A 229 -6.34 1.60 -11.59
C ALA A 229 -5.76 1.92 -10.21
N ILE A 230 -4.53 2.39 -10.19
CA ILE A 230 -3.93 3.00 -9.01
C ILE A 230 -4.24 4.49 -9.04
N HIS A 231 -4.99 4.97 -8.05
CA HIS A 231 -5.29 6.39 -7.92
C HIS A 231 -4.17 7.16 -7.22
N LYS A 232 -3.54 6.54 -6.23
CA LYS A 232 -2.48 7.14 -5.43
C LYS A 232 -1.58 6.06 -4.88
N MET A 233 -0.28 6.32 -4.96
CA MET A 233 0.76 5.47 -4.36
C MET A 233 1.75 6.35 -3.61
N ARG A 234 2.09 5.98 -2.39
CA ARG A 234 3.13 6.59 -1.57
C ARG A 234 3.99 5.50 -0.96
N ILE A 235 5.28 5.67 -1.08
CA ILE A 235 6.27 4.72 -0.60
C ILE A 235 7.23 5.51 0.30
N LYS A 236 7.39 5.03 1.54
CA LYS A 236 8.27 5.69 2.52
C LYS A 236 9.23 4.67 3.12
N PRO A 237 10.53 4.77 2.82
CA PRO A 237 11.52 3.89 3.42
C PRO A 237 11.76 4.25 4.89
N ALA A 238 11.94 3.23 5.73
CA ALA A 238 12.23 3.36 7.16
C ALA A 238 13.21 2.27 7.62
N GLY A 239 14.49 2.43 7.31
CA GLY A 239 15.52 1.41 7.52
C GLY A 239 15.26 0.15 6.69
N PRO A 240 15.15 -1.03 7.33
CA PRO A 240 14.84 -2.27 6.62
C PRO A 240 13.38 -2.34 6.14
N PHE A 241 12.47 -1.57 6.75
CA PHE A 241 11.03 -1.57 6.45
C PHE A 241 10.66 -0.52 5.41
N VAL A 242 9.52 -0.75 4.76
CA VAL A 242 8.92 0.21 3.82
C VAL A 242 7.44 0.37 4.16
N PHE A 243 6.98 1.61 4.34
CA PHE A 243 5.56 1.95 4.44
C PHE A 243 5.00 2.21 3.04
N ILE A 244 3.87 1.58 2.73
CA ILE A 244 3.22 1.66 1.43
C ILE A 244 1.76 2.07 1.64
N ASP A 245 1.41 3.29 1.21
CA ASP A 245 0.04 3.78 1.20
C ASP A 245 -0.50 3.74 -0.22
N LEU A 246 -1.51 2.92 -0.46
CA LEU A 246 -2.16 2.77 -1.75
C LEU A 246 -3.61 3.23 -1.69
N THR A 247 -4.05 3.86 -2.77
CA THR A 247 -5.46 4.06 -3.06
C THR A 247 -5.74 3.49 -4.44
N ILE A 248 -6.51 2.41 -4.49
CA ILE A 248 -6.90 1.72 -5.73
C ILE A 248 -8.29 2.16 -6.16
N SER A 249 -8.51 2.23 -7.46
CA SER A 249 -9.83 2.46 -8.05
C SER A 249 -10.55 1.12 -8.21
N VAL A 250 -11.80 1.05 -7.73
CA VAL A 250 -12.67 -0.11 -7.85
C VAL A 250 -14.03 0.31 -8.38
N SER A 251 -14.84 -0.61 -8.93
CA SER A 251 -16.19 -0.28 -9.37
C SER A 251 -17.05 0.20 -8.21
N ARG A 252 -17.81 1.28 -8.40
CA ARG A 252 -18.76 1.81 -7.40
C ARG A 252 -19.97 0.89 -7.19
N THR A 253 -20.18 -0.07 -8.09
CA THR A 253 -21.30 -1.01 -8.03
C THR A 253 -21.01 -2.23 -7.18
N LEU A 254 -19.77 -2.39 -6.67
CA LEU A 254 -19.38 -3.51 -5.84
C LEU A 254 -19.93 -3.37 -4.42
N PRO A 255 -20.44 -4.47 -3.82
CA PRO A 255 -20.74 -4.50 -2.40
C PRO A 255 -19.50 -4.22 -1.56
N GLN A 256 -19.67 -3.58 -0.40
CA GLN A 256 -18.57 -3.21 0.51
C GLN A 256 -17.69 -4.41 0.88
N GLU A 257 -18.29 -5.59 1.11
CA GLU A 257 -17.56 -6.82 1.43
C GLU A 257 -16.57 -7.22 0.33
N LYS A 258 -16.99 -7.09 -0.95
CA LYS A 258 -16.11 -7.36 -2.09
C LYS A 258 -14.99 -6.32 -2.20
N VAL A 259 -15.28 -5.05 -1.93
CA VAL A 259 -14.27 -3.99 -1.93
C VAL A 259 -13.20 -4.27 -0.86
N LEU A 260 -13.62 -4.63 0.37
CA LEU A 260 -12.70 -5.01 1.45
C LEU A 260 -11.87 -6.25 1.08
N ALA A 261 -12.49 -7.25 0.45
CA ALA A 261 -11.78 -8.45 -0.01
C ALA A 261 -10.72 -8.13 -1.09
N ILE A 262 -11.01 -7.19 -2.00
CA ILE A 262 -10.04 -6.71 -3.00
C ILE A 262 -8.86 -6.02 -2.29
N CYS A 263 -9.12 -5.11 -1.35
CA CYS A 263 -8.07 -4.44 -0.59
C CYS A 263 -7.19 -5.44 0.17
N ALA A 264 -7.78 -6.38 0.89
CA ALA A 264 -7.06 -7.42 1.61
C ALA A 264 -6.23 -8.33 0.68
N GLY A 265 -6.77 -8.69 -0.48
CA GLY A 265 -6.06 -9.49 -1.48
C GLY A 265 -4.86 -8.76 -2.10
N VAL A 266 -4.95 -7.45 -2.30
CA VAL A 266 -3.81 -6.61 -2.74
C VAL A 266 -2.74 -6.55 -1.65
N GLU A 267 -3.14 -6.33 -0.39
CA GLU A 267 -2.24 -6.28 0.75
C GLU A 267 -1.48 -7.60 0.93
N GLU A 268 -2.19 -8.73 0.86
CA GLU A 268 -1.58 -10.07 0.99
C GLU A 268 -0.55 -10.35 -0.11
N ARG A 269 -0.87 -10.01 -1.37
CA ARG A 269 0.05 -10.18 -2.50
C ARG A 269 1.30 -9.32 -2.37
N LEU A 270 1.14 -8.05 -2.00
CA LEU A 270 2.25 -7.16 -1.75
C LEU A 270 3.10 -7.63 -0.58
N LYS A 271 2.49 -8.13 0.50
CA LYS A 271 3.18 -8.64 1.66
C LYS A 271 3.99 -9.91 1.38
N ALA A 272 3.52 -10.75 0.46
CA ALA A 272 4.23 -11.94 0.02
C ALA A 272 5.53 -11.60 -0.74
N GLU A 273 5.51 -10.56 -1.60
CA GLU A 273 6.66 -10.14 -2.40
C GLU A 273 7.58 -9.14 -1.66
N ILE A 274 7.02 -8.38 -0.71
CA ILE A 274 7.72 -7.36 0.08
C ILE A 274 7.46 -7.64 1.57
N PRO A 275 8.10 -8.66 2.16
CA PRO A 275 7.81 -9.09 3.54
C PRO A 275 8.06 -8.01 4.60
N ASP A 276 9.12 -7.19 4.40
CA ASP A 276 9.49 -6.10 5.30
C ASP A 276 8.74 -4.80 4.98
N SER A 277 7.40 -4.88 4.86
CA SER A 277 6.56 -3.73 4.55
C SER A 277 5.39 -3.60 5.52
N ASP A 278 4.93 -2.36 5.71
CA ASP A 278 3.67 -2.00 6.35
C ASP A 278 2.79 -1.36 5.27
N ILE A 279 1.67 -2.02 4.97
CA ILE A 279 0.88 -1.73 3.78
C ILE A 279 -0.52 -1.29 4.20
N THR A 280 -0.96 -0.16 3.67
CA THR A 280 -2.34 0.32 3.80
C THR A 280 -2.95 0.44 2.41
N VAL A 281 -4.04 -0.29 2.17
CA VAL A 281 -4.77 -0.24 0.90
C VAL A 281 -6.15 0.36 1.12
N ASN A 282 -6.41 1.49 0.48
CA ASN A 282 -7.70 2.14 0.46
C ASN A 282 -8.35 1.97 -0.91
N ALA A 283 -9.67 1.87 -0.95
CA ALA A 283 -10.42 1.81 -2.19
C ALA A 283 -11.12 3.14 -2.48
N ARG A 284 -11.10 3.55 -3.75
CA ARG A 284 -11.87 4.67 -4.28
C ARG A 284 -12.86 4.15 -5.30
N PRO A 285 -14.18 4.27 -5.06
CA PRO A 285 -15.18 3.91 -6.05
C PRO A 285 -15.09 4.81 -7.29
N VAL A 286 -15.18 4.21 -8.48
CA VAL A 286 -15.18 4.92 -9.76
C VAL A 286 -16.32 4.42 -10.65
N VAL A 287 -16.79 5.30 -11.52
CA VAL A 287 -17.79 5.00 -12.55
C VAL A 287 -17.11 4.23 -13.68
N LEU A 288 -17.76 3.17 -14.16
CA LEU A 288 -17.30 2.42 -15.31
C LEU A 288 -18.22 2.66 -16.52
N ASP A 289 -17.64 2.73 -17.72
CA ASP A 289 -18.40 2.84 -18.96
C ASP A 289 -19.31 1.61 -19.20
N SER A 290 -18.94 0.46 -18.63
CA SER A 290 -19.70 -0.78 -18.72
C SER A 290 -20.91 -0.86 -17.78
N GLU A 291 -21.09 0.12 -16.90
CA GLU A 291 -22.25 0.15 -15.99
C GLU A 291 -23.56 0.22 -16.77
N THR A 292 -24.48 -0.67 -16.41
CA THR A 292 -25.82 -0.65 -16.94
C THR A 292 -26.62 0.56 -16.41
N VAL A 293 -27.70 0.91 -17.11
CA VAL A 293 -28.63 1.96 -16.64
C VAL A 293 -29.13 1.69 -15.23
N THR A 294 -29.47 0.46 -14.94
CA THR A 294 -29.96 0.01 -13.63
C THR A 294 -28.91 0.23 -12.54
N GLU A 295 -27.66 -0.17 -12.77
CA GLU A 295 -26.56 0.02 -11.83
C GLU A 295 -26.28 1.49 -11.55
N ARG A 296 -26.32 2.34 -12.57
CA ARG A 296 -26.15 3.80 -12.42
C ARG A 296 -27.26 4.40 -11.55
N ILE A 297 -28.54 4.03 -11.81
CA ILE A 297 -29.67 4.52 -11.00
C ILE A 297 -29.55 4.08 -9.57
N HIS A 298 -29.22 2.81 -9.31
CA HIS A 298 -29.03 2.32 -7.94
C HIS A 298 -27.87 3.03 -7.23
N SER A 299 -26.73 3.23 -7.92
CA SER A 299 -25.57 3.91 -7.33
C SER A 299 -25.87 5.37 -6.97
N VAL A 300 -26.57 6.10 -7.85
CA VAL A 300 -26.96 7.49 -7.60
C VAL A 300 -28.04 7.55 -6.51
N GLY A 301 -29.04 6.65 -6.55
CA GLY A 301 -30.10 6.55 -5.54
C GLY A 301 -29.55 6.35 -4.14
N LEU A 302 -28.58 5.44 -3.96
CA LEU A 302 -27.92 5.19 -2.67
C LEU A 302 -27.20 6.41 -2.11
N ASN A 303 -26.59 7.27 -2.97
CA ASN A 303 -25.98 8.52 -2.54
C ASN A 303 -27.01 9.51 -1.94
N HIS A 304 -28.29 9.38 -2.33
CA HIS A 304 -29.39 10.17 -1.79
C HIS A 304 -30.18 9.45 -0.70
N ASN A 305 -29.73 8.25 -0.25
CA ASN A 305 -30.47 7.36 0.65
C ASN A 305 -31.87 6.97 0.13
N LEU A 306 -31.99 6.85 -1.19
CA LEU A 306 -33.19 6.47 -1.90
C LEU A 306 -33.02 5.12 -2.59
N HIS A 307 -34.00 4.23 -2.42
CA HIS A 307 -34.01 2.90 -3.03
C HIS A 307 -34.87 2.89 -4.28
N ALA A 308 -34.23 2.77 -5.45
CA ALA A 308 -34.93 2.66 -6.72
C ALA A 308 -35.26 1.20 -7.01
N HIS A 309 -36.46 0.92 -7.53
CA HIS A 309 -36.88 -0.39 -7.98
C HIS A 309 -37.78 -0.28 -9.22
N ASN A 310 -38.19 -1.39 -9.82
CA ASN A 310 -38.99 -1.44 -11.04
C ASN A 310 -38.44 -0.60 -12.21
N ILE A 311 -37.12 -0.61 -12.38
CA ILE A 311 -36.44 0.21 -13.39
C ILE A 311 -36.71 -0.36 -14.78
N VAL A 312 -37.42 0.41 -15.61
CA VAL A 312 -37.75 0.08 -16.99
C VAL A 312 -37.16 1.11 -17.94
N THR A 313 -36.43 0.64 -18.93
CA THR A 313 -35.91 1.47 -20.01
C THR A 313 -36.73 1.22 -21.28
N SER A 314 -37.30 2.28 -21.84
CA SER A 314 -38.10 2.23 -23.08
C SER A 314 -37.60 3.25 -24.09
N LEU A 315 -37.96 3.04 -25.36
CA LEU A 315 -37.74 4.01 -26.44
C LEU A 315 -39.08 4.65 -26.78
N ALA A 316 -39.22 5.95 -26.49
CA ALA A 316 -40.36 6.76 -26.88
C ALA A 316 -39.98 7.63 -28.12
N GLY A 317 -40.19 7.10 -29.33
CA GLY A 317 -39.65 7.69 -30.56
C GLY A 317 -38.12 7.54 -30.59
N ASP A 318 -37.40 8.66 -30.77
CA ASP A 318 -35.93 8.70 -30.78
C ASP A 318 -35.30 8.99 -29.41
N LYS A 319 -36.15 9.18 -28.37
CA LYS A 319 -35.68 9.45 -27.00
C LYS A 319 -35.76 8.21 -26.12
N LYS A 320 -34.67 8.00 -25.41
CA LYS A 320 -34.63 6.99 -24.37
C LYS A 320 -35.33 7.50 -23.14
N GLN A 321 -36.31 6.75 -22.63
CA GLN A 321 -37.05 7.06 -21.42
C GLN A 321 -36.77 6.01 -20.34
N ILE A 322 -36.52 6.46 -19.12
CA ILE A 322 -36.36 5.61 -17.97
C ILE A 322 -37.50 5.90 -16.99
N THR A 323 -38.20 4.83 -16.60
CA THR A 323 -39.23 4.88 -15.57
C THR A 323 -38.82 3.99 -14.42
N PHE A 324 -38.94 4.46 -13.20
CA PHE A 324 -38.65 3.66 -12.01
C PHE A 324 -39.38 4.21 -10.79
N ASP A 325 -39.53 3.35 -9.79
CA ASP A 325 -40.14 3.66 -8.52
C ASP A 325 -39.06 3.94 -7.47
N VAL A 326 -39.34 4.87 -6.56
CA VAL A 326 -38.44 5.24 -5.44
C VAL A 326 -39.19 5.18 -4.15
N GLU A 327 -38.67 4.41 -3.20
CA GLU A 327 -39.22 4.35 -1.84
C GLU A 327 -38.77 5.57 -1.04
N VAL A 328 -39.73 6.27 -0.45
CA VAL A 328 -39.55 7.42 0.45
C VAL A 328 -40.25 7.17 1.77
N ASP A 329 -39.74 7.77 2.86
CA ASP A 329 -40.37 7.66 4.19
C ASP A 329 -41.82 8.08 4.13
N SER A 330 -42.72 7.19 4.58
CA SER A 330 -44.17 7.42 4.61
C SER A 330 -44.60 8.59 5.48
N GLY A 331 -43.75 9.06 6.41
CA GLY A 331 -43.96 10.23 7.26
C GLY A 331 -43.68 11.58 6.61
N LEU A 332 -43.07 11.59 5.41
CA LEU A 332 -42.77 12.82 4.68
C LEU A 332 -44.00 13.45 4.06
N THR A 333 -44.03 14.77 4.04
CA THR A 333 -45.02 15.51 3.24
C THR A 333 -44.71 15.33 1.73
N ILE A 334 -45.70 15.52 0.88
CA ILE A 334 -45.53 15.46 -0.57
C ILE A 334 -44.44 16.45 -1.03
N ARG A 335 -44.30 17.58 -0.41
CA ARG A 335 -43.27 18.59 -0.72
C ARG A 335 -41.86 18.03 -0.40
N GLU A 336 -41.68 17.49 0.78
CA GLU A 336 -40.39 16.93 1.22
C GLU A 336 -39.97 15.73 0.35
N ALA A 337 -40.91 14.82 0.07
CA ALA A 337 -40.68 13.68 -0.81
C ALA A 337 -40.29 14.14 -2.25
N HIS A 338 -41.01 15.12 -2.79
CA HIS A 338 -40.74 15.67 -4.11
C HIS A 338 -39.36 16.37 -4.17
N ASP A 339 -38.99 17.12 -3.11
CA ASP A 339 -37.69 17.81 -3.08
C ASP A 339 -36.53 16.79 -3.04
N ALA A 340 -36.67 15.70 -2.28
CA ALA A 340 -35.69 14.61 -2.23
C ALA A 340 -35.49 13.94 -3.58
N VAL A 341 -36.60 13.61 -4.26
CA VAL A 341 -36.56 12.94 -5.57
C VAL A 341 -36.10 13.90 -6.68
N SER A 342 -36.44 15.19 -6.59
CA SER A 342 -35.94 16.20 -7.55
C SER A 342 -34.41 16.35 -7.48
N ALA A 343 -33.80 16.16 -6.31
CA ALA A 343 -32.33 16.15 -6.18
C ALA A 343 -31.73 14.92 -6.91
N LEU A 344 -32.32 13.74 -6.73
CA LEU A 344 -31.97 12.51 -7.42
C LEU A 344 -32.11 12.65 -8.95
N GLU A 345 -33.23 13.16 -9.43
CA GLU A 345 -33.53 13.38 -10.85
C GLU A 345 -32.47 14.31 -11.50
N LYS A 346 -32.13 15.40 -10.81
CA LYS A 346 -31.11 16.34 -11.29
C LYS A 346 -29.72 15.70 -11.40
N GLU A 347 -29.36 14.81 -10.47
CA GLU A 347 -28.08 14.10 -10.51
C GLU A 347 -28.09 13.05 -11.63
N LEU A 348 -29.17 12.30 -11.78
CA LEU A 348 -29.33 11.36 -12.90
C LEU A 348 -29.29 12.05 -14.26
N HIS A 349 -29.88 13.24 -14.41
CA HIS A 349 -29.76 14.01 -15.64
C HIS A 349 -28.30 14.39 -15.95
N ARG A 350 -27.48 14.68 -14.95
CA ARG A 350 -26.04 14.91 -15.14
C ARG A 350 -25.30 13.62 -15.50
N GLU A 351 -25.61 12.52 -14.81
CA GLU A 351 -25.02 11.20 -15.06
C GLU A 351 -25.25 10.72 -16.49
N PHE A 352 -26.43 11.00 -17.05
CA PHE A 352 -26.82 10.62 -18.42
C PHE A 352 -26.66 11.74 -19.45
N ASN A 353 -25.93 12.83 -19.12
CA ASN A 353 -25.70 13.99 -20.02
C ASN A 353 -26.96 14.62 -20.59
N GLY A 354 -28.10 14.54 -19.90
CA GLY A 354 -29.37 15.12 -20.33
C GLY A 354 -30.02 14.45 -21.56
N GLN A 355 -29.53 13.26 -21.96
CA GLN A 355 -30.01 12.57 -23.18
C GLN A 355 -31.22 11.64 -22.95
N ILE A 356 -31.70 11.59 -21.70
CA ILE A 356 -32.71 10.63 -21.25
C ILE A 356 -33.84 11.36 -20.54
N ASP A 357 -35.08 11.04 -20.88
CA ASP A 357 -36.24 11.47 -20.13
C ASP A 357 -36.44 10.54 -18.92
N ILE A 358 -36.56 11.11 -17.74
CA ILE A 358 -36.68 10.37 -16.47
C ILE A 358 -38.06 10.59 -15.90
N CYS A 359 -38.77 9.51 -15.54
CA CYS A 359 -40.06 9.55 -14.86
C CYS A 359 -39.94 8.71 -13.58
N ILE A 360 -40.14 9.34 -12.43
CA ILE A 360 -39.98 8.72 -11.12
C ILE A 360 -41.34 8.65 -10.42
N HIS A 361 -41.73 7.46 -10.00
CA HIS A 361 -42.88 7.22 -9.15
C HIS A 361 -42.45 7.22 -7.69
N LEU A 362 -43.25 7.84 -6.81
CA LEU A 362 -43.01 7.86 -5.38
C LEU A 362 -43.81 6.79 -4.69
N ASP A 363 -43.14 5.83 -4.06
CA ASP A 363 -43.74 4.82 -3.24
C ASP A 363 -43.46 5.08 -1.76
N PRO A 364 -44.47 5.04 -0.88
CA PRO A 364 -44.24 5.14 0.56
C PRO A 364 -43.52 3.88 1.05
N LEU A 365 -42.37 4.07 1.73
CA LEU A 365 -41.68 2.98 2.41
C LEU A 365 -42.60 2.42 3.50
N ASN A 366 -43.08 1.21 3.29
CA ASN A 366 -43.98 0.57 4.24
C ASN A 366 -43.22 -0.56 4.94
N ASN A 367 -42.70 -0.26 6.13
CA ASN A 367 -41.99 -1.22 6.99
C ASN A 367 -42.97 -2.04 7.88
N GLU A 368 -44.29 -1.81 7.78
CA GLU A 368 -45.24 -2.54 8.56
C GLU A 368 -45.48 -3.92 7.98
N GLU A 369 -45.48 -4.94 8.85
CA GLU A 369 -45.89 -6.29 8.47
C GLU A 369 -47.34 -6.24 7.96
N ARG A 370 -47.56 -6.59 6.69
CA ARG A 370 -48.91 -6.67 6.14
C ARG A 370 -49.63 -7.88 6.74
N HIS A 371 -50.67 -7.62 7.51
CA HIS A 371 -51.50 -8.69 8.07
C HIS A 371 -52.31 -9.38 6.97
N ALA A 372 -51.84 -10.54 6.57
CA ALA A 372 -52.59 -11.42 5.66
C ALA A 372 -53.61 -12.23 6.45
N ARG A 373 -54.84 -12.31 5.96
CA ARG A 373 -55.86 -13.15 6.54
C ARG A 373 -55.98 -14.45 5.71
N PRO A 374 -56.07 -15.62 6.38
CA PRO A 374 -56.34 -16.88 5.66
C PRO A 374 -57.70 -16.82 4.99
N ILE A 375 -57.80 -17.48 3.84
CA ILE A 375 -59.07 -17.65 3.11
C ILE A 375 -59.85 -18.87 3.65
N ASP A 376 -61.15 -18.88 3.42
CA ASP A 376 -61.95 -20.05 3.72
C ASP A 376 -61.45 -21.28 2.92
N PRO A 377 -61.22 -22.46 3.56
CA PRO A 377 -60.70 -23.67 2.88
C PRO A 377 -61.53 -24.13 1.69
N GLY A 378 -62.86 -23.94 1.72
CA GLY A 378 -63.68 -24.26 0.60
C GLY A 378 -63.46 -23.32 -0.62
N LYS A 379 -63.29 -22.04 -0.37
CA LYS A 379 -62.95 -21.05 -1.41
C LYS A 379 -61.54 -21.26 -1.94
N GLU A 380 -60.57 -21.61 -1.08
CA GLU A 380 -59.21 -21.95 -1.45
C GLU A 380 -59.15 -23.12 -2.44
N ALA A 381 -59.87 -24.20 -2.12
CA ALA A 381 -59.93 -25.37 -2.99
C ALA A 381 -60.57 -25.06 -4.36
N GLN A 382 -61.60 -24.19 -4.40
CA GLN A 382 -62.20 -23.73 -5.67
C GLN A 382 -61.24 -22.94 -6.52
N ILE A 383 -60.52 -21.95 -5.92
CA ILE A 383 -59.56 -21.13 -6.61
C ILE A 383 -58.37 -21.98 -7.13
N THR A 384 -57.86 -22.89 -6.30
CA THR A 384 -56.80 -23.80 -6.67
C THR A 384 -57.22 -24.70 -7.87
N ALA A 385 -58.47 -25.16 -7.91
CA ALA A 385 -58.97 -25.90 -9.05
C ALA A 385 -59.02 -25.08 -10.33
N VAL A 386 -59.45 -23.82 -10.27
CA VAL A 386 -59.44 -22.89 -11.40
C VAL A 386 -58.00 -22.63 -11.90
N ILE A 387 -57.04 -22.44 -10.99
CA ILE A 387 -55.61 -22.23 -11.34
C ILE A 387 -55.06 -23.48 -12.05
N ARG A 388 -55.28 -24.67 -11.52
CA ARG A 388 -54.82 -25.92 -12.14
C ARG A 388 -55.49 -26.16 -13.52
N GLN A 389 -56.76 -25.82 -13.66
CA GLN A 389 -57.43 -25.88 -14.96
C GLN A 389 -56.84 -24.92 -15.97
N ALA A 390 -56.54 -23.66 -15.56
CA ALA A 390 -55.89 -22.67 -16.41
C ALA A 390 -54.50 -23.14 -16.85
N ALA A 391 -53.68 -23.64 -15.91
CA ALA A 391 -52.36 -24.19 -16.19
C ALA A 391 -52.38 -25.35 -17.18
N GLY A 392 -53.38 -26.27 -17.04
CA GLY A 392 -53.55 -27.40 -17.95
C GLY A 392 -53.88 -27.01 -19.39
N THR A 393 -54.24 -25.75 -19.67
CA THR A 393 -54.44 -25.22 -21.02
C THR A 393 -53.15 -24.71 -21.69
N ILE A 394 -52.06 -24.60 -20.91
CA ILE A 394 -50.79 -24.06 -21.36
C ILE A 394 -49.79 -25.21 -21.58
N SER A 395 -49.49 -25.50 -22.84
CA SER A 395 -48.48 -26.51 -23.15
C SER A 395 -47.10 -26.06 -22.66
N GLY A 396 -46.42 -26.91 -21.91
CA GLY A 396 -45.07 -26.64 -21.35
C GLY A 396 -45.07 -26.39 -19.83
N ILE A 397 -46.24 -26.27 -19.19
CA ILE A 397 -46.37 -26.35 -17.72
C ILE A 397 -46.75 -27.79 -17.39
N HIS A 398 -45.97 -28.48 -16.56
CA HIS A 398 -46.20 -29.87 -16.19
C HIS A 398 -47.09 -30.02 -14.98
N ASP A 399 -46.86 -29.23 -13.96
CA ASP A 399 -47.65 -29.28 -12.71
C ASP A 399 -47.73 -27.90 -12.06
N VAL A 400 -48.75 -27.73 -11.22
CA VAL A 400 -48.95 -26.58 -10.34
C VAL A 400 -49.21 -27.09 -8.93
N HIS A 401 -48.33 -26.72 -8.02
CA HIS A 401 -48.37 -27.11 -6.61
C HIS A 401 -48.07 -25.94 -5.69
N ASP A 402 -48.04 -26.14 -4.40
CA ASP A 402 -47.81 -25.16 -3.35
C ASP A 402 -48.59 -23.85 -3.54
N VAL A 403 -49.87 -24.01 -3.95
CA VAL A 403 -50.76 -22.87 -4.12
C VAL A 403 -51.14 -22.33 -2.76
N ASN A 404 -50.66 -21.13 -2.45
CA ASN A 404 -50.96 -20.43 -1.21
C ASN A 404 -51.75 -19.15 -1.52
N ILE A 405 -52.92 -19.02 -0.86
CA ILE A 405 -53.85 -17.91 -1.09
C ILE A 405 -54.17 -17.20 0.20
N HIS A 406 -53.98 -15.90 0.22
CA HIS A 406 -54.35 -15.08 1.35
C HIS A 406 -55.08 -13.80 0.92
N VAL A 407 -55.82 -13.24 1.85
CA VAL A 407 -56.55 -11.98 1.63
C VAL A 407 -55.75 -10.83 2.19
N SER A 408 -55.43 -9.86 1.33
CA SER A 408 -54.75 -8.61 1.71
C SER A 408 -55.68 -7.70 2.52
N GLU A 409 -55.12 -6.67 3.13
CA GLU A 409 -55.87 -5.63 3.91
C GLU A 409 -56.97 -4.95 3.08
N HIS A 410 -56.76 -4.82 1.76
CA HIS A 410 -57.76 -4.26 0.83
C HIS A 410 -58.80 -5.26 0.36
N ASN A 411 -58.94 -6.40 1.05
CA ASN A 411 -59.87 -7.46 0.72
C ASN A 411 -59.67 -8.05 -0.69
N LYS A 412 -58.44 -8.02 -1.22
CA LYS A 412 -58.03 -8.60 -2.49
C LYS A 412 -57.21 -9.87 -2.25
N LEU A 413 -57.23 -10.78 -3.23
CA LEU A 413 -56.46 -12.02 -3.17
C LEU A 413 -54.99 -11.79 -3.59
N CYS A 414 -54.08 -12.33 -2.79
CA CYS A 414 -52.68 -12.52 -3.15
C CYS A 414 -52.48 -14.05 -3.30
N ILE A 415 -51.92 -14.46 -4.43
CA ILE A 415 -51.75 -15.86 -4.81
C ILE A 415 -50.28 -16.11 -5.07
N THR A 416 -49.69 -17.09 -4.39
CA THR A 416 -48.34 -17.61 -4.72
C THR A 416 -48.49 -19.07 -5.12
N LEU A 417 -47.78 -19.50 -6.14
CA LEU A 417 -47.85 -20.89 -6.64
C LEU A 417 -46.50 -21.28 -7.29
N HIS A 418 -46.25 -22.57 -7.33
CA HIS A 418 -45.13 -23.17 -8.03
C HIS A 418 -45.59 -23.82 -9.34
N CYS A 419 -44.77 -23.67 -10.39
CA CYS A 419 -44.98 -24.29 -11.68
C CYS A 419 -43.76 -25.04 -12.14
N SER A 420 -43.90 -26.33 -12.44
CA SER A 420 -42.80 -27.17 -12.91
C SER A 420 -42.70 -27.15 -14.44
N PHE A 421 -41.46 -27.08 -14.92
CA PHE A 421 -41.08 -27.05 -16.33
C PHE A 421 -40.03 -28.11 -16.64
N ASP A 422 -39.88 -28.51 -17.92
CA ASP A 422 -38.75 -29.36 -18.32
C ASP A 422 -37.41 -28.70 -17.98
N ASP A 423 -36.44 -29.48 -17.50
CA ASP A 423 -35.10 -29.04 -17.07
C ASP A 423 -34.36 -28.20 -18.13
N ASN A 424 -34.65 -28.46 -19.42
CA ASN A 424 -34.05 -27.76 -20.54
C ASN A 424 -34.83 -26.52 -21.01
N THR A 425 -35.92 -26.16 -20.30
CA THR A 425 -36.70 -24.97 -20.66
C THR A 425 -35.90 -23.69 -20.44
N VAL A 426 -35.72 -22.92 -21.51
CA VAL A 426 -35.05 -21.63 -21.41
C VAL A 426 -35.89 -20.69 -20.53
N LEU A 427 -35.25 -19.98 -19.60
CA LEU A 427 -35.89 -19.09 -18.62
C LEU A 427 -36.86 -18.10 -19.27
N ALA A 428 -36.52 -17.52 -20.42
CA ALA A 428 -37.36 -16.57 -21.14
C ALA A 428 -38.68 -17.23 -21.62
N ASN A 429 -38.64 -18.52 -21.98
CA ASN A 429 -39.83 -19.27 -22.36
C ASN A 429 -40.70 -19.60 -21.14
N ALA A 430 -40.06 -20.05 -20.04
CA ALA A 430 -40.77 -20.29 -18.78
C ALA A 430 -41.49 -19.01 -18.31
N HIS A 431 -40.78 -17.85 -18.35
CA HIS A 431 -41.39 -16.56 -18.01
C HIS A 431 -42.56 -16.17 -18.92
N THR A 432 -42.48 -16.45 -20.19
CA THR A 432 -43.61 -16.21 -21.13
C THR A 432 -44.83 -17.08 -20.78
N LEU A 433 -44.59 -18.33 -20.41
CA LEU A 433 -45.68 -19.27 -20.04
C LEU A 433 -46.26 -18.90 -18.67
N THR A 434 -45.47 -18.52 -17.69
CA THR A 434 -45.95 -18.02 -16.38
C THR A 434 -46.75 -16.73 -16.52
N SER A 435 -46.29 -15.77 -17.31
CA SER A 435 -47.05 -14.54 -17.60
C SER A 435 -48.39 -14.81 -18.30
N ARG A 436 -48.45 -15.84 -19.17
CA ARG A 436 -49.71 -16.27 -19.77
C ARG A 436 -50.63 -16.87 -18.73
N LEU A 437 -50.11 -17.69 -17.80
CA LEU A 437 -50.88 -18.25 -16.69
C LEU A 437 -51.44 -17.16 -15.78
N GLU A 438 -50.60 -16.18 -15.41
CA GLU A 438 -51.01 -15.02 -14.61
C GLU A 438 -52.15 -14.26 -15.28
N GLY A 439 -52.05 -14.02 -16.60
CA GLY A 439 -53.12 -13.38 -17.38
C GLY A 439 -54.46 -14.18 -17.35
N LEU A 440 -54.42 -15.50 -17.39
CA LEU A 440 -55.60 -16.35 -17.25
C LEU A 440 -56.17 -16.28 -15.84
N ILE A 441 -55.32 -16.32 -14.81
CA ILE A 441 -55.76 -16.23 -13.40
C ILE A 441 -56.40 -14.87 -13.12
N TYR A 442 -55.83 -13.76 -13.59
CA TYR A 442 -56.41 -12.41 -13.44
C TYR A 442 -57.77 -12.32 -14.13
N ARG A 443 -57.95 -12.98 -15.29
CA ARG A 443 -59.21 -13.00 -16.03
C ARG A 443 -60.28 -13.80 -15.29
N ASP A 444 -59.90 -15.00 -14.78
CA ASP A 444 -60.85 -15.96 -14.21
C ASP A 444 -61.13 -15.71 -12.71
N ILE A 445 -60.22 -14.96 -12.04
CA ILE A 445 -60.34 -14.56 -10.63
C ILE A 445 -60.09 -13.05 -10.49
N PRO A 446 -61.09 -12.22 -10.81
CA PRO A 446 -60.92 -10.72 -10.83
C PRO A 446 -60.63 -10.08 -9.47
N GLU A 447 -60.85 -10.82 -8.36
CA GLU A 447 -60.55 -10.37 -7.01
C GLU A 447 -59.06 -10.39 -6.71
N THR A 448 -58.19 -10.91 -7.61
CA THR A 448 -56.74 -11.01 -7.43
C THR A 448 -56.06 -9.67 -7.60
N SER A 449 -55.18 -9.29 -6.65
CA SER A 449 -54.35 -8.12 -6.71
C SER A 449 -52.90 -8.44 -7.07
N ARG A 450 -52.41 -9.60 -6.70
CA ARG A 450 -51.01 -10.00 -6.91
C ARG A 450 -50.90 -11.50 -7.13
N ILE A 451 -50.13 -11.89 -8.14
CA ILE A 451 -49.78 -13.29 -8.39
C ILE A 451 -48.25 -13.37 -8.42
N ILE A 452 -47.71 -14.39 -7.78
CA ILE A 452 -46.29 -14.73 -7.86
C ILE A 452 -46.22 -16.20 -8.28
N VAL A 453 -45.62 -16.43 -9.43
CA VAL A 453 -45.40 -17.78 -9.95
C VAL A 453 -43.92 -18.11 -9.85
N HIS A 454 -43.58 -19.09 -9.02
CA HIS A 454 -42.24 -19.65 -8.95
C HIS A 454 -42.08 -20.72 -10.03
N ALA A 455 -41.14 -20.54 -10.95
CA ALA A 455 -40.83 -21.52 -11.98
C ALA A 455 -39.68 -22.42 -11.52
N GLU A 456 -39.89 -23.74 -11.59
CA GLU A 456 -38.90 -24.74 -11.14
C GLU A 456 -38.76 -25.90 -12.12
N PRO A 457 -37.65 -26.65 -12.14
CA PRO A 457 -37.53 -27.86 -12.93
C PRO A 457 -38.37 -29.01 -12.34
N VAL A 458 -38.85 -29.92 -13.17
CA VAL A 458 -39.72 -31.09 -12.74
C VAL A 458 -39.06 -31.95 -11.66
N ASN A 459 -37.74 -31.98 -11.59
CA ASN A 459 -36.95 -32.78 -10.65
C ASN A 459 -36.28 -31.93 -9.56
N ALA A 460 -36.76 -30.72 -9.25
CA ALA A 460 -36.25 -29.97 -8.09
C ALA A 460 -36.59 -30.78 -6.83
N GLU A 461 -35.59 -31.22 -6.10
CA GLU A 461 -35.77 -31.73 -4.74
C GLU A 461 -36.07 -30.52 -3.84
N ASP A 462 -37.19 -30.55 -3.09
CA ASP A 462 -37.59 -29.57 -2.09
C ASP A 462 -36.58 -29.44 -0.93
#